data_9ba9b1ab03f2b9ad165d3611a430bd18
#
_entry.id   9ba9b1ab03f2b9ad165d3611a430bd18
#
_cell.length_a   1.000
_cell.length_b   1.000
_cell.length_c   1.000
_cell.angle_alpha   90.00
_cell.angle_beta   90.00
_cell.angle_gamma   90.00
#
_symmetry.space_group_name_H-M   'P 1'
#
loop_
_entity.id
_entity.type
_entity.pdbx_description
1 polymer ?
#
loop_
_entity_poly.entity_id
_entity_poly.type
_entity_poly.pdbx_seq_one_letter_code
_entity_poly.pdbx_strand_id
1 'polypeptide(L)'
;MADTDTKAALGSLTPSEVVGKIFAALDGGDVPGLAAMMDPNVRLQLANAEESHGKERFEKAVEAFLASVAGFRHEVIDVWRDGETIVAELHVHYTRFDGRRVTVPCCNVFQISEDLVWAYRSYLDMTPVYA
;
A
#
# COMPACT_ATOMS: atom_id res chain seq x y z
N MET A 1 -19.98 3.95 15.48
CA MET A 1 -19.36 4.40 16.06
C MET A 1 -18.02 3.91 16.20
N ALA A 2 -17.78 2.86 16.73
CA ALA A 2 -16.46 2.36 16.95
C ALA A 2 -15.70 2.13 15.66
N ASP A 3 -16.38 1.65 14.64
CA ASP A 3 -15.72 1.37 13.37
C ASP A 3 -15.17 2.62 12.72
N THR A 4 -15.93 3.69 12.77
CA THR A 4 -15.51 4.95 12.20
C THR A 4 -14.28 5.46 12.94
N ASP A 5 -14.31 5.40 14.26
CA ASP A 5 -13.19 5.85 15.07
C ASP A 5 -11.94 5.03 14.81
N THR A 6 -12.11 3.71 14.64
CA THR A 6 -11.00 2.83 14.36
C THR A 6 -10.34 3.18 13.04
N LYS A 7 -11.14 3.46 12.02
CA LYS A 7 -10.60 3.78 10.69
C LYS A 7 -9.82 5.08 10.71
N ALA A 8 -10.25 6.03 11.52
CA ALA A 8 -9.62 7.35 11.54
C ALA A 8 -8.44 7.45 12.48
N ALA A 9 -8.08 6.37 13.15
CA ALA A 9 -7.12 6.42 14.25
C ALA A 9 -5.76 5.81 13.91
N LEU A 10 -5.27 5.99 12.67
CA LEU A 10 -3.96 5.44 12.29
C LEU A 10 -2.84 5.98 13.16
N GLY A 11 -2.92 7.24 13.58
CA GLY A 11 -1.87 7.86 14.37
C GLY A 11 -1.72 7.24 15.76
N SER A 12 -2.75 6.55 16.27
CA SER A 12 -2.70 5.91 17.58
C SER A 12 -2.27 4.46 17.52
N LEU A 13 -2.09 3.90 16.34
CA LEU A 13 -1.67 2.52 16.16
C LEU A 13 -0.15 2.42 16.12
N THR A 14 0.38 1.23 16.41
CA THR A 14 1.79 0.97 16.25
C THR A 14 2.11 0.98 14.74
N PRO A 15 3.38 1.21 14.35
CA PRO A 15 3.74 1.16 12.94
C PRO A 15 3.36 -0.17 12.28
N SER A 16 3.57 -1.30 12.97
CA SER A 16 3.21 -2.60 12.42
C SER A 16 1.71 -2.74 12.22
N GLU A 17 0.90 -2.17 13.14
CA GLU A 17 -0.54 -2.20 13.00
C GLU A 17 -1.03 -1.37 11.80
N VAL A 18 -0.41 -0.20 11.59
CA VAL A 18 -0.74 0.64 10.43
C VAL A 18 -0.47 -0.12 9.14
N VAL A 19 0.74 -0.66 9.02
CA VAL A 19 1.17 -1.40 7.83
C VAL A 19 0.28 -2.63 7.62
N GLY A 20 -0.06 -3.33 8.70
CA GLY A 20 -0.94 -4.49 8.64
C GLY A 20 -2.32 -4.16 8.10
N LYS A 21 -2.89 -3.02 8.54
CA LYS A 21 -4.21 -2.60 8.05
C LYS A 21 -4.17 -2.26 6.56
N ILE A 22 -3.12 -1.55 6.13
CA ILE A 22 -2.98 -1.15 4.73
C ILE A 22 -2.89 -2.39 3.85
N PHE A 23 -2.02 -3.34 4.21
CA PHE A 23 -1.81 -4.52 3.37
C PHE A 23 -2.97 -5.52 3.46
N ALA A 24 -3.67 -5.58 4.60
CA ALA A 24 -4.87 -6.42 4.68
C ALA A 24 -5.93 -5.95 3.68
N ALA A 25 -6.12 -4.64 3.57
CA ALA A 25 -7.06 -4.08 2.60
C ALA A 25 -6.59 -4.34 1.17
N LEU A 26 -5.30 -4.09 0.90
CA LEU A 26 -4.75 -4.23 -0.45
C LEU A 26 -4.77 -5.70 -0.89
N ASP A 27 -4.27 -6.61 -0.06
CA ASP A 27 -4.22 -8.03 -0.38
C ASP A 27 -5.62 -8.64 -0.53
N GLY A 28 -6.58 -8.07 0.18
CA GLY A 28 -7.98 -8.50 0.08
C GLY A 28 -8.73 -7.85 -1.07
N GLY A 29 -8.10 -6.95 -1.83
CA GLY A 29 -8.76 -6.25 -2.93
C GLY A 29 -9.80 -5.24 -2.46
N ASP A 30 -9.72 -4.80 -1.22
CA ASP A 30 -10.69 -3.87 -0.64
C ASP A 30 -10.26 -2.43 -0.94
N VAL A 31 -10.51 -1.98 -2.17
CA VAL A 31 -10.13 -0.63 -2.60
C VAL A 31 -10.81 0.45 -1.76
N PRO A 32 -12.14 0.36 -1.48
CA PRO A 32 -12.76 1.36 -0.60
C PRO A 32 -12.15 1.41 0.81
N GLY A 33 -11.84 0.25 1.39
CA GLY A 33 -11.22 0.19 2.71
C GLY A 33 -9.82 0.81 2.72
N LEU A 34 -9.05 0.56 1.67
CA LEU A 34 -7.73 1.16 1.52
C LEU A 34 -7.86 2.67 1.34
N ALA A 35 -8.77 3.11 0.48
CA ALA A 35 -8.97 4.55 0.23
C ALA A 35 -9.45 5.29 1.47
N ALA A 36 -10.20 4.62 2.35
CA ALA A 36 -10.68 5.25 3.58
C ALA A 36 -9.54 5.64 4.52
N MET A 37 -8.37 5.04 4.37
CA MET A 37 -7.19 5.36 5.17
C MET A 37 -6.33 6.46 4.54
N MET A 38 -6.70 6.94 3.36
CA MET A 38 -5.91 7.90 2.58
C MET A 38 -6.48 9.30 2.71
N ASP A 39 -5.57 10.29 2.74
CA ASP A 39 -5.94 11.69 2.69
C ASP A 39 -6.60 12.00 1.33
N PRO A 40 -7.58 12.92 1.27
CA PRO A 40 -8.19 13.29 -0.02
C PRO A 40 -7.17 13.73 -1.09
N ASN A 41 -6.03 14.26 -0.67
CA ASN A 41 -4.97 14.72 -1.57
C ASN A 41 -3.79 13.75 -1.61
N VAL A 42 -4.02 12.47 -1.35
CA VAL A 42 -2.96 11.46 -1.26
C VAL A 42 -2.10 11.45 -2.51
N ARG A 43 -0.80 11.28 -2.30
CA ARG A 43 0.17 11.10 -3.36
C ARG A 43 0.57 9.63 -3.41
N LEU A 44 0.50 9.04 -4.59
CA LEU A 44 0.87 7.64 -4.80
C LEU A 44 1.94 7.54 -5.86
N GLN A 45 3.02 6.84 -5.55
CA GLN A 45 4.01 6.48 -6.56
C GLN A 45 4.34 5.00 -6.43
N LEU A 46 4.08 4.25 -7.50
CA LEU A 46 4.38 2.82 -7.58
C LEU A 46 5.58 2.63 -8.51
N ALA A 47 6.69 2.14 -7.97
CA ALA A 47 7.91 1.89 -8.72
C ALA A 47 8.32 3.14 -9.53
N ASN A 48 8.53 2.98 -10.82
CA ASN A 48 8.95 4.07 -11.70
C ASN A 48 7.77 4.83 -12.32
N ALA A 49 6.54 4.52 -11.92
CA ALA A 49 5.38 5.20 -12.48
C ALA A 49 5.37 6.66 -12.03
N GLU A 50 4.69 7.49 -12.80
CA GLU A 50 4.50 8.88 -12.45
C GLU A 50 3.68 8.99 -11.18
N GLU A 51 4.03 9.94 -10.31
CA GLU A 51 3.28 10.16 -9.07
C GLU A 51 1.88 10.66 -9.39
N SER A 52 0.88 10.05 -8.79
CA SER A 52 -0.50 10.50 -8.93
C SER A 52 -0.93 11.27 -7.69
N HIS A 53 -1.91 12.16 -7.86
CA HIS A 53 -2.40 13.01 -6.78
C HIS A 53 -3.91 12.88 -6.69
N GLY A 54 -4.41 12.75 -5.46
CA GLY A 54 -5.83 12.70 -5.19
C GLY A 54 -6.37 11.29 -5.03
N LYS A 55 -7.45 11.19 -4.27
CA LYS A 55 -8.01 9.89 -3.87
C LYS A 55 -8.61 9.14 -5.06
N GLU A 56 -9.24 9.85 -5.99
CA GLU A 56 -9.83 9.20 -7.16
C GLU A 56 -8.77 8.52 -8.02
N ARG A 57 -7.65 9.22 -8.27
CA ARG A 57 -6.54 8.65 -9.04
C ARG A 57 -5.87 7.52 -8.28
N PHE A 58 -5.81 7.64 -6.96
CA PHE A 58 -5.29 6.59 -6.11
C PHE A 58 -6.09 5.30 -6.30
N GLU A 59 -7.43 5.40 -6.23
CA GLU A 59 -8.29 4.24 -6.39
C GLU A 59 -8.11 3.61 -7.77
N LYS A 60 -8.05 4.43 -8.82
CA LYS A 60 -7.86 3.92 -10.18
C LYS A 60 -6.52 3.23 -10.36
N ALA A 61 -5.47 3.79 -9.77
CA ALA A 61 -4.14 3.20 -9.85
C ALA A 61 -4.09 1.85 -9.14
N VAL A 62 -4.73 1.76 -7.97
CA VAL A 62 -4.80 0.51 -7.22
C VAL A 62 -5.61 -0.53 -8.01
N GLU A 63 -6.74 -0.12 -8.58
CA GLU A 63 -7.56 -1.03 -9.39
C GLU A 63 -6.77 -1.57 -10.59
N ALA A 64 -6.02 -0.69 -11.25
CA ALA A 64 -5.20 -1.10 -12.40
C ALA A 64 -4.11 -2.08 -11.96
N PHE A 65 -3.49 -1.83 -10.81
CA PHE A 65 -2.49 -2.73 -10.26
C PHE A 65 -3.10 -4.11 -9.95
N LEU A 66 -4.25 -4.13 -9.28
CA LEU A 66 -4.93 -5.39 -8.96
C LEU A 66 -5.28 -6.19 -10.22
N ALA A 67 -5.61 -5.49 -11.30
CA ALA A 67 -5.96 -6.14 -12.57
C ALA A 67 -4.73 -6.62 -13.35
N SER A 68 -3.53 -6.22 -12.95
CA SER A 68 -2.31 -6.51 -13.72
C SER A 68 -1.66 -7.84 -13.36
N VAL A 69 -2.12 -8.50 -12.29
CA VAL A 69 -1.58 -9.78 -11.84
C VAL A 69 -2.72 -10.71 -11.45
N ALA A 70 -2.46 -12.01 -11.48
CA ALA A 70 -3.46 -12.99 -11.07
C ALA A 70 -3.63 -13.02 -9.55
N GLY A 71 -2.58 -12.69 -8.81
CA GLY A 71 -2.64 -12.61 -7.36
C GLY A 71 -1.37 -12.03 -6.79
N PHE A 72 -1.44 -11.63 -5.53
CA PHE A 72 -0.25 -11.16 -4.81
C PHE A 72 -0.50 -11.21 -3.31
N ARG A 73 0.61 -11.19 -2.58
CA ARG A 73 0.56 -11.19 -1.11
C ARG A 73 1.78 -10.45 -0.59
N HIS A 74 1.58 -9.56 0.37
CA HIS A 74 2.67 -8.86 1.03
C HIS A 74 3.13 -9.66 2.24
N GLU A 75 4.46 -9.81 2.37
CA GLU A 75 5.08 -10.41 3.55
C GLU A 75 5.97 -9.35 4.18
N VAL A 76 5.58 -8.84 5.33
CA VAL A 76 6.31 -7.78 6.02
C VAL A 76 7.51 -8.37 6.73
N ILE A 77 8.70 -7.83 6.45
CA ILE A 77 9.95 -8.27 7.07
C ILE A 77 10.23 -7.41 8.30
N ASP A 78 10.16 -6.09 8.16
CA ASP A 78 10.43 -5.18 9.25
C ASP A 78 9.75 -3.84 9.00
N VAL A 79 9.50 -3.08 10.08
CA VAL A 79 8.80 -1.80 10.02
C VAL A 79 9.51 -0.83 10.96
N TRP A 80 9.73 0.40 10.46
CA TRP A 80 10.35 1.47 11.25
C TRP A 80 9.47 2.70 11.20
N ARG A 81 9.59 3.53 12.22
CA ARG A 81 8.89 4.81 12.26
C ARG A 81 9.83 5.91 12.71
N ASP A 82 9.76 7.04 12.00
CA ASP A 82 10.45 8.26 12.38
C ASP A 82 9.46 9.40 12.22
N GLY A 83 8.96 9.93 13.34
CA GLY A 83 7.94 10.96 13.30
C GLY A 83 6.67 10.45 12.64
N GLU A 84 6.27 11.09 11.57
CA GLU A 84 5.09 10.73 10.80
C GLU A 84 5.42 9.85 9.59
N THR A 85 6.66 9.41 9.48
CA THR A 85 7.10 8.56 8.38
C THR A 85 7.19 7.12 8.85
N ILE A 86 6.54 6.20 8.14
CA ILE A 86 6.64 4.76 8.40
C ILE A 86 7.29 4.12 7.19
N VAL A 87 8.30 3.28 7.44
CA VAL A 87 9.01 2.55 6.39
C VAL A 87 8.79 1.06 6.64
N ALA A 88 8.41 0.33 5.60
CA ALA A 88 8.20 -1.11 5.68
C ALA A 88 9.07 -1.81 4.65
N GLU A 89 9.90 -2.73 5.12
CA GLU A 89 10.62 -3.65 4.26
C GLU A 89 9.80 -4.91 4.11
N LEU A 90 9.62 -5.37 2.87
CA LEU A 90 8.75 -6.52 2.63
C LEU A 90 9.18 -7.29 1.40
N HIS A 91 8.66 -8.50 1.29
CA HIS A 91 8.67 -9.26 0.05
C HIS A 91 7.25 -9.30 -0.46
N VAL A 92 7.07 -9.05 -1.77
CA VAL A 92 5.77 -9.18 -2.39
C VAL A 92 5.80 -10.43 -3.27
N HIS A 93 4.87 -11.32 -2.98
CA HIS A 93 4.77 -12.59 -3.71
C HIS A 93 3.68 -12.46 -4.74
N TYR A 94 4.07 -12.42 -6.02
CA TYR A 94 3.14 -12.25 -7.13
C TYR A 94 2.85 -13.57 -7.80
N THR A 95 1.61 -13.73 -8.28
CA THR A 95 1.25 -14.80 -9.20
C THR A 95 0.89 -14.12 -10.51
N ARG A 96 1.63 -14.47 -11.58
CA ARG A 96 1.40 -13.92 -12.90
C ARG A 96 0.23 -14.63 -13.56
N PHE A 97 -0.32 -14.02 -14.62
CA PHE A 97 -1.40 -14.65 -15.37
C PHE A 97 -0.96 -15.95 -16.07
N ASP A 98 0.33 -16.10 -16.33
CA ASP A 98 0.84 -17.34 -16.90
C ASP A 98 1.10 -18.42 -15.82
N GLY A 99 0.74 -18.15 -14.58
CA GLY A 99 0.88 -19.08 -13.46
C GLY A 99 2.22 -19.05 -12.76
N ARG A 100 3.20 -18.31 -13.28
CA ARG A 100 4.51 -18.24 -12.62
C ARG A 100 4.42 -17.38 -11.37
N ARG A 101 5.17 -17.79 -10.36
CA ARG A 101 5.25 -17.04 -9.10
C ARG A 101 6.58 -16.30 -9.05
N VAL A 102 6.52 -15.05 -8.64
CA VAL A 102 7.69 -14.18 -8.56
C VAL A 102 7.66 -13.45 -7.22
N THR A 103 8.78 -13.52 -6.50
CA THR A 103 8.95 -12.78 -5.25
C THR A 103 9.86 -11.60 -5.50
N VAL A 104 9.43 -10.41 -5.10
CA VAL A 104 10.15 -9.16 -5.33
C VAL A 104 10.39 -8.47 -4.00
N PRO A 105 11.65 -8.10 -3.70
CA PRO A 105 11.90 -7.26 -2.51
C PRO A 105 11.31 -5.88 -2.73
N CYS A 106 10.79 -5.29 -1.67
CA CYS A 106 10.08 -4.02 -1.75
C CYS A 106 10.31 -3.22 -0.48
N CYS A 107 10.37 -1.90 -0.64
CA CYS A 107 10.37 -0.98 0.48
C CYS A 107 9.27 0.04 0.25
N ASN A 108 8.35 0.15 1.20
CA ASN A 108 7.30 1.16 1.13
C ASN A 108 7.55 2.24 2.14
N VAL A 109 7.26 3.48 1.73
CA VAL A 109 7.33 4.65 2.61
C VAL A 109 5.95 5.27 2.66
N PHE A 110 5.42 5.40 3.89
CA PHE A 110 4.12 6.01 4.14
C PHE A 110 4.32 7.28 4.96
N GLN A 111 3.70 8.37 4.53
CA GLN A 111 3.67 9.61 5.31
C GLN A 111 2.25 9.76 5.87
N ILE A 112 2.15 9.96 7.18
CA ILE A 112 0.87 10.02 7.86
C ILE A 112 0.73 11.39 8.53
N SER A 113 -0.45 12.00 8.40
CA SER A 113 -0.78 13.24 9.08
C SER A 113 -2.25 13.18 9.44
N GLU A 114 -2.60 13.54 10.70
CA GLU A 114 -3.98 13.55 11.15
C GLU A 114 -4.70 12.23 10.88
N ASP A 115 -4.01 11.12 11.21
CA ASP A 115 -4.57 9.77 11.11
C ASP A 115 -4.84 9.28 9.69
N LEU A 116 -4.34 9.99 8.67
CA LEU A 116 -4.51 9.59 7.28
C LEU A 116 -3.16 9.54 6.57
N VAL A 117 -3.04 8.66 5.60
CA VAL A 117 -1.85 8.56 4.76
C VAL A 117 -1.95 9.61 3.66
N TRP A 118 -0.97 10.53 3.62
CA TRP A 118 -0.96 11.53 2.55
C TRP A 118 0.08 11.25 1.47
N ALA A 119 1.01 10.33 1.72
CA ALA A 119 1.93 9.87 0.69
C ALA A 119 2.19 8.38 0.85
N TYR A 120 2.14 7.66 -0.25
CA TYR A 120 2.33 6.21 -0.33
C TYR A 120 3.31 5.98 -1.48
N ARG A 121 4.53 5.56 -1.15
CA ARG A 121 5.56 5.30 -2.15
C ARG A 121 6.03 3.87 -2.05
N SER A 122 6.09 3.18 -3.17
CA SER A 122 6.50 1.79 -3.23
C SER A 122 7.72 1.67 -4.11
N TYR A 123 8.84 1.24 -3.54
CA TYR A 123 10.12 1.11 -4.21
C TYR A 123 10.40 -0.36 -4.47
N LEU A 124 10.28 -0.78 -5.71
CA LEU A 124 10.52 -2.16 -6.11
C LEU A 124 10.77 -2.21 -7.62
N ASP A 125 11.34 -3.33 -8.05
CA ASP A 125 11.55 -3.57 -9.48
C ASP A 125 10.47 -4.52 -9.99
N MET A 126 9.55 -3.99 -10.79
CA MET A 126 8.43 -4.76 -11.33
C MET A 126 8.77 -5.54 -12.60
N THR A 127 10.00 -5.40 -13.11
CA THR A 127 10.39 -6.07 -14.36
C THR A 127 10.05 -7.57 -14.36
N PRO A 128 10.43 -8.35 -13.33
CA PRO A 128 10.14 -9.79 -13.37
C PRO A 128 8.66 -10.12 -13.30
N VAL A 129 7.84 -9.20 -12.81
CA VAL A 129 6.41 -9.44 -12.69
C VAL A 129 5.72 -9.34 -14.05
N TYR A 130 6.17 -8.40 -14.90
CA TYR A 130 5.54 -8.13 -16.18
C TYR A 130 6.33 -8.64 -17.39
N ALA A 131 7.53 -9.17 -17.18
CA ALA A 131 8.40 -9.62 -18.27
C ALA A 131 7.86 -10.85 -19.00
#